data_98470c29d4a56c43d419e91b3ff412ef
#
_entry.id   98470c29d4a56c43d419e91b3ff412ef
#
_cell.length_a   1.000
_cell.length_b   1.000
_cell.length_c   1.000
_cell.angle_alpha   90.00
_cell.angle_beta   90.00
_cell.angle_gamma   90.00
#
_symmetry.space_group_name_H-M   'P 1'
#
loop_
_entity.id
_entity.type
_entity.pdbx_description
1 polymer ?
#
loop_
_entity_poly.entity_id
_entity_poly.type
_entity_poly.pdbx_seq_one_letter_code
_entity_poly.pdbx_strand_id
1 'polypeptide(L)'
;SWSSAQLLDVLRPLWLKNGWTIPNDNGWALELCELLGPSLTLLNDGLDQAAPFFECPALEDDGLKQLQSEGAKAAIGHLIDALQAERWMGTDLDQAQTLLGDAAKAAGVKKGVMMKSLRAALLGRLQGPDLLTTWSLLAKNSDDLPRLQRCLS
;
A
#
# COMPACT_ATOMS: atom_id res chain seq x y z
N SER A 1 23.27 -9.78 -7.77
CA SER A 1 21.97 -9.49 -7.14
C SER A 1 21.10 -10.74 -7.15
N TRP A 2 20.23 -10.87 -6.18
CA TRP A 2 19.36 -12.02 -6.04
C TRP A 2 18.09 -11.85 -6.88
N SER A 3 17.58 -12.97 -7.39
CA SER A 3 16.25 -12.99 -7.97
C SER A 3 15.20 -12.89 -6.87
N SER A 4 13.96 -12.56 -7.25
CA SER A 4 12.85 -12.51 -6.28
C SER A 4 12.65 -13.86 -5.60
N ALA A 5 12.81 -14.97 -6.31
CA ALA A 5 12.70 -16.31 -5.73
C ALA A 5 13.79 -16.57 -4.71
N GLN A 6 15.05 -16.20 -5.00
CA GLN A 6 16.16 -16.35 -4.06
C GLN A 6 15.94 -15.49 -2.83
N LEU A 7 15.46 -14.25 -3.01
CA LEU A 7 15.17 -13.35 -1.92
C LEU A 7 14.05 -13.90 -1.04
N LEU A 8 13.00 -14.45 -1.65
CA LEU A 8 11.89 -15.04 -0.89
C LEU A 8 12.35 -16.24 -0.06
N ASP A 9 13.24 -17.08 -0.60
CA ASP A 9 13.76 -18.23 0.16
C ASP A 9 14.45 -17.79 1.45
N VAL A 10 15.07 -16.62 1.45
CA VAL A 10 15.74 -16.06 2.63
C VAL A 10 14.75 -15.33 3.55
N LEU A 11 13.84 -14.55 2.99
CA LEU A 11 12.94 -13.71 3.79
C LEU A 11 11.76 -14.47 4.38
N ARG A 12 11.25 -15.50 3.69
CA ARG A 12 10.09 -16.26 4.17
C ARG A 12 10.29 -16.79 5.61
N PRO A 13 11.42 -17.46 5.93
CA PRO A 13 11.63 -17.94 7.30
C PRO A 13 11.67 -16.79 8.32
N LEU A 14 12.23 -15.64 7.94
CA LEU A 14 12.30 -14.49 8.83
C LEU A 14 10.90 -13.91 9.09
N TRP A 15 10.08 -13.80 8.05
CA TRP A 15 8.70 -13.32 8.18
C TRP A 15 7.87 -14.24 9.06
N LEU A 16 7.96 -15.56 8.85
CA LEU A 16 7.24 -16.54 9.65
C LEU A 16 7.71 -16.52 11.11
N LYS A 17 9.01 -16.40 11.34
CA LYS A 17 9.56 -16.28 12.69
C LYS A 17 9.07 -15.02 13.39
N ASN A 18 8.82 -13.96 12.63
CA ASN A 18 8.27 -12.70 13.17
C ASN A 18 6.77 -12.80 13.47
N GLY A 19 6.15 -13.93 13.20
CA GLY A 19 4.73 -14.16 13.47
C GLY A 19 3.77 -13.72 12.38
N TRP A 20 4.29 -13.33 11.22
CA TRP A 20 3.45 -12.89 10.12
C TRP A 20 2.87 -14.07 9.33
N THR A 21 1.63 -13.92 8.87
CA THR A 21 0.98 -14.89 8.01
C THR A 21 1.20 -14.49 6.56
N ILE A 22 1.80 -15.40 5.77
CA ILE A 22 2.04 -15.16 4.35
C ILE A 22 0.85 -15.71 3.57
N PRO A 23 0.20 -14.89 2.70
CA PRO A 23 -0.91 -15.37 1.88
C PRO A 23 -0.55 -16.60 1.05
N ASN A 24 -1.51 -17.50 0.88
CA ASN A 24 -1.31 -18.74 0.10
C ASN A 24 -1.20 -18.53 -1.42
N ASP A 25 -1.41 -17.32 -1.89
CA ASP A 25 -1.20 -16.98 -3.30
C ASP A 25 0.31 -16.99 -3.57
N ASN A 26 0.76 -17.95 -4.37
CA ASN A 26 2.18 -18.13 -4.70
C ASN A 26 2.82 -16.89 -5.33
N GLY A 27 2.03 -16.04 -6.00
CA GLY A 27 2.52 -14.82 -6.61
C GLY A 27 2.70 -13.67 -5.63
N TRP A 28 1.92 -13.60 -4.56
CA TRP A 28 1.90 -12.43 -3.67
C TRP A 28 3.27 -12.17 -3.01
N ALA A 29 3.83 -13.19 -2.41
CA ALA A 29 5.13 -13.06 -1.73
C ALA A 29 6.26 -12.77 -2.71
N LEU A 30 6.21 -13.36 -3.92
CA LEU A 30 7.19 -13.07 -4.97
C LEU A 30 7.07 -11.62 -5.45
N GLU A 31 5.86 -11.13 -5.65
CA GLU A 31 5.64 -9.72 -6.04
C GLU A 31 6.15 -8.77 -4.95
N LEU A 32 5.93 -9.10 -3.68
CA LEU A 32 6.47 -8.30 -2.58
C LEU A 32 7.99 -8.27 -2.62
N CYS A 33 8.65 -9.40 -2.83
CA CYS A 33 10.11 -9.46 -2.95
C CYS A 33 10.60 -8.67 -4.16
N GLU A 34 9.88 -8.72 -5.27
CA GLU A 34 10.22 -7.93 -6.46
C GLU A 34 10.12 -6.42 -6.17
N LEU A 35 9.07 -6.02 -5.46
CA LEU A 35 8.85 -4.62 -5.10
C LEU A 35 9.94 -4.09 -4.16
N LEU A 36 10.29 -4.87 -3.12
CA LEU A 36 11.22 -4.43 -2.08
C LEU A 36 12.69 -4.64 -2.43
N GLY A 37 12.98 -5.66 -3.27
CA GLY A 37 14.35 -6.09 -3.54
C GLY A 37 15.33 -4.98 -3.86
N PRO A 38 15.01 -4.05 -4.78
CA PRO A 38 15.96 -2.99 -5.17
C PRO A 38 16.41 -2.07 -4.02
N SER A 39 15.62 -1.96 -2.96
CA SER A 39 15.94 -1.07 -1.83
C SER A 39 16.54 -1.82 -0.65
N LEU A 40 16.65 -3.15 -0.71
CA LEU A 40 17.20 -3.93 0.39
C LEU A 40 18.74 -3.97 0.29
N THR A 41 19.41 -3.56 1.35
CA THR A 41 20.87 -3.64 1.45
C THR A 41 21.31 -4.68 2.49
N LEU A 42 20.49 -4.89 3.52
CA LEU A 42 20.72 -5.87 4.58
C LEU A 42 19.49 -6.74 4.75
N LEU A 43 19.66 -7.96 5.28
CA LEU A 43 18.54 -8.87 5.53
C LEU A 43 17.52 -8.29 6.51
N ASN A 44 17.97 -7.54 7.52
CA ASN A 44 17.06 -6.90 8.46
C ASN A 44 16.14 -5.87 7.80
N ASP A 45 16.57 -5.27 6.69
CA ASP A 45 15.73 -4.37 5.92
C ASP A 45 14.49 -5.10 5.40
N GLY A 46 14.59 -6.41 5.15
CA GLY A 46 13.49 -7.22 4.70
C GLY A 46 12.36 -7.36 5.70
N LEU A 47 12.65 -7.20 7.01
CA LEU A 47 11.61 -7.13 8.04
C LEU A 47 11.00 -5.73 8.09
N ASP A 48 11.84 -4.70 8.19
CA ASP A 48 11.36 -3.33 8.34
C ASP A 48 10.55 -2.86 7.12
N GLN A 49 11.05 -3.15 5.92
CA GLN A 49 10.39 -2.71 4.69
C GLN A 49 9.16 -3.56 4.35
N ALA A 50 9.13 -4.81 4.77
CA ALA A 50 7.97 -5.70 4.56
C ALA A 50 6.87 -5.48 5.60
N ALA A 51 7.18 -4.94 6.77
CA ALA A 51 6.22 -4.81 7.87
C ALA A 51 4.90 -4.16 7.45
N PRO A 52 4.86 -3.06 6.65
CA PRO A 52 3.58 -2.45 6.25
C PRO A 52 2.68 -3.36 5.42
N PHE A 53 3.21 -4.43 4.85
CA PHE A 53 2.43 -5.39 4.05
C PHE A 53 1.81 -6.49 4.90
N PHE A 54 2.23 -6.61 6.16
CA PHE A 54 1.71 -7.59 7.12
C PHE A 54 1.00 -6.93 8.32
N GLU A 55 1.37 -5.71 8.65
CA GLU A 55 0.82 -4.97 9.79
C GLU A 55 0.44 -3.57 9.33
N CYS A 56 -0.68 -3.04 9.85
CA CYS A 56 -1.08 -1.68 9.55
C CYS A 56 -0.10 -0.70 10.23
N PRO A 57 0.64 0.12 9.47
CA PRO A 57 1.61 1.04 10.06
C PRO A 57 0.91 2.20 10.75
N ALA A 58 1.56 2.75 11.78
CA ALA A 58 1.10 3.97 12.40
C ALA A 58 1.20 5.14 11.43
N LEU A 59 0.36 6.16 11.63
CA LEU A 59 0.45 7.40 10.86
C LEU A 59 1.61 8.24 11.42
N GLU A 60 2.64 8.46 10.60
CA GLU A 60 3.77 9.31 10.94
C GLU A 60 3.44 10.80 10.72
N ASP A 61 4.27 11.70 11.21
CA ASP A 61 4.00 13.13 11.16
C ASP A 61 3.74 13.65 9.75
N ASP A 62 4.55 13.25 8.76
CA ASP A 62 4.39 13.70 7.38
C ASP A 62 3.12 13.13 6.73
N GLY A 63 2.80 11.87 7.01
CA GLY A 63 1.57 11.24 6.53
C GLY A 63 0.34 11.90 7.15
N LEU A 64 0.36 12.13 8.45
CA LEU A 64 -0.75 12.79 9.14
C LEU A 64 -0.97 14.21 8.61
N LYS A 65 0.11 14.95 8.41
CA LYS A 65 0.05 16.31 7.84
C LYS A 65 -0.58 16.29 6.44
N GLN A 66 -0.19 15.33 5.60
CA GLN A 66 -0.77 15.17 4.25
C GLN A 66 -2.28 14.92 4.34
N LEU A 67 -2.70 14.04 5.23
CA LEU A 67 -4.13 13.71 5.40
C LEU A 67 -4.95 14.87 5.95
N GLN A 68 -4.31 15.84 6.60
CA GLN A 68 -4.94 17.07 7.07
C GLN A 68 -4.96 18.18 6.03
N SER A 69 -4.29 17.99 4.88
CA SER A 69 -4.25 19.00 3.82
C SER A 69 -5.61 19.14 3.17
N GLU A 70 -5.82 20.32 2.51
CA GLU A 70 -7.09 20.64 1.88
C GLU A 70 -7.47 19.59 0.83
N GLY A 71 -8.69 19.04 0.96
CA GLY A 71 -9.24 18.08 0.01
C GLY A 71 -8.78 16.64 0.19
N ALA A 72 -7.77 16.39 1.05
CA ALA A 72 -7.23 15.04 1.22
C ALA A 72 -8.28 14.06 1.76
N LYS A 73 -8.98 14.42 2.83
CA LYS A 73 -10.02 13.54 3.40
C LYS A 73 -11.17 13.32 2.43
N ALA A 74 -11.56 14.36 1.69
CA ALA A 74 -12.60 14.23 0.68
C ALA A 74 -12.17 13.25 -0.43
N ALA A 75 -10.93 13.34 -0.88
CA ALA A 75 -10.39 12.42 -1.89
C ALA A 75 -10.39 10.97 -1.38
N ILE A 76 -9.94 10.75 -0.15
CA ILE A 76 -9.98 9.42 0.48
C ILE A 76 -11.43 8.94 0.61
N GLY A 77 -12.35 9.80 1.02
CA GLY A 77 -13.77 9.45 1.13
C GLY A 77 -14.39 9.02 -0.19
N HIS A 78 -14.10 9.74 -1.28
CA HIS A 78 -14.58 9.35 -2.61
C HIS A 78 -13.97 8.02 -3.07
N LEU A 79 -12.71 7.77 -2.75
CA LEU A 79 -12.08 6.50 -3.07
C LEU A 79 -12.73 5.35 -2.30
N ILE A 80 -13.01 5.54 -1.02
CA ILE A 80 -13.73 4.56 -0.20
C ILE A 80 -15.09 4.25 -0.81
N ASP A 81 -15.85 5.28 -1.18
CA ASP A 81 -17.19 5.09 -1.78
C ASP A 81 -17.11 4.26 -3.06
N ALA A 82 -16.13 4.56 -3.91
CA ALA A 82 -15.92 3.83 -5.16
C ALA A 82 -15.56 2.36 -4.89
N LEU A 83 -14.70 2.10 -3.91
CA LEU A 83 -14.29 0.74 -3.56
C LEU A 83 -15.41 -0.05 -2.89
N GLN A 84 -16.31 0.61 -2.17
CA GLN A 84 -17.48 -0.05 -1.59
C GLN A 84 -18.55 -0.34 -2.63
N ALA A 85 -18.67 0.50 -3.67
CA ALA A 85 -19.59 0.27 -4.76
C ALA A 85 -19.13 -0.88 -5.66
N GLU A 86 -17.84 -0.95 -5.95
CA GLU A 86 -17.24 -1.99 -6.78
C GLU A 86 -15.84 -2.29 -6.27
N ARG A 87 -15.67 -3.46 -5.66
CA ARG A 87 -14.43 -3.84 -5.02
C ARG A 87 -13.32 -4.16 -6.04
N TRP A 88 -12.27 -3.36 -6.04
CA TRP A 88 -11.07 -3.65 -6.81
C TRP A 88 -10.14 -4.55 -5.97
N MET A 89 -9.72 -5.68 -6.55
CA MET A 89 -8.94 -6.71 -5.85
C MET A 89 -7.45 -6.69 -6.21
N GLY A 90 -6.97 -5.60 -6.77
CA GLY A 90 -5.54 -5.42 -7.01
C GLY A 90 -5.01 -5.99 -8.32
N THR A 91 -5.86 -6.49 -9.21
CA THR A 91 -5.41 -7.20 -10.41
C THR A 91 -5.22 -6.34 -11.66
N ASP A 92 -5.84 -5.17 -11.72
CA ASP A 92 -5.80 -4.29 -12.89
C ASP A 92 -5.32 -2.90 -12.48
N LEU A 93 -4.05 -2.58 -12.80
CA LEU A 93 -3.48 -1.29 -12.43
C LEU A 93 -4.06 -0.12 -13.26
N ASP A 94 -4.59 -0.39 -14.45
CA ASP A 94 -5.28 0.65 -15.22
C ASP A 94 -6.58 1.07 -14.51
N GLN A 95 -7.29 0.10 -13.93
CA GLN A 95 -8.46 0.40 -13.11
C GLN A 95 -8.08 1.19 -11.87
N ALA A 96 -6.94 0.87 -11.25
CA ALA A 96 -6.42 1.65 -10.12
C ALA A 96 -6.20 3.12 -10.50
N GLN A 97 -5.61 3.38 -11.65
CA GLN A 97 -5.41 4.74 -12.16
C GLN A 97 -6.74 5.46 -12.36
N THR A 98 -7.73 4.78 -12.91
CA THR A 98 -9.08 5.34 -13.11
C THR A 98 -9.75 5.67 -11.79
N LEU A 99 -9.67 4.76 -10.80
CA LEU A 99 -10.23 4.99 -9.47
C LEU A 99 -9.61 6.23 -8.81
N LEU A 100 -8.30 6.38 -8.91
CA LEU A 100 -7.60 7.54 -8.33
C LEU A 100 -7.94 8.83 -9.06
N GLY A 101 -7.99 8.79 -10.39
CA GLY A 101 -8.36 9.96 -11.19
C GLY A 101 -9.77 10.44 -10.89
N ASP A 102 -10.71 9.51 -10.79
CA ASP A 102 -12.11 9.83 -10.50
C ASP A 102 -12.28 10.39 -9.08
N ALA A 103 -11.60 9.82 -8.10
CA ALA A 103 -11.65 10.29 -6.71
C ALA A 103 -11.05 11.70 -6.59
N ALA A 104 -9.91 11.95 -7.25
CA ALA A 104 -9.29 13.26 -7.28
C ALA A 104 -10.22 14.31 -7.88
N LYS A 105 -10.84 13.98 -9.02
CA LYS A 105 -11.76 14.86 -9.72
C LYS A 105 -12.98 15.17 -8.86
N ALA A 106 -13.56 14.15 -8.23
CA ALA A 106 -14.73 14.32 -7.36
C ALA A 106 -14.43 15.21 -6.16
N ALA A 107 -13.21 15.12 -5.61
CA ALA A 107 -12.78 15.95 -4.49
C ALA A 107 -12.26 17.33 -4.90
N GLY A 108 -12.11 17.58 -6.20
CA GLY A 108 -11.58 18.85 -6.69
C GLY A 108 -10.10 19.05 -6.41
N VAL A 109 -9.33 17.97 -6.29
CA VAL A 109 -7.89 18.05 -6.03
C VAL A 109 -7.10 17.52 -7.23
N LYS A 110 -5.83 17.90 -7.30
CA LYS A 110 -4.91 17.36 -8.31
C LYS A 110 -4.63 15.88 -8.02
N LYS A 111 -4.35 15.11 -9.06
CA LYS A 111 -4.02 13.69 -8.92
C LYS A 111 -2.84 13.45 -7.98
N GLY A 112 -1.85 14.36 -7.97
CA GLY A 112 -0.72 14.28 -7.04
C GLY A 112 -1.14 14.33 -5.57
N VAL A 113 -2.15 15.14 -5.23
CA VAL A 113 -2.70 15.21 -3.87
C VAL A 113 -3.36 13.87 -3.52
N MET A 114 -4.14 13.31 -4.44
CA MET A 114 -4.76 11.99 -4.25
C MET A 114 -3.73 10.91 -4.01
N MET A 115 -2.67 10.87 -4.81
CA MET A 115 -1.63 9.85 -4.69
C MET A 115 -0.85 9.96 -3.39
N LYS A 116 -0.48 11.18 -2.98
CA LYS A 116 0.18 11.40 -1.69
C LYS A 116 -0.72 11.01 -0.53
N SER A 117 -2.00 11.33 -0.62
CA SER A 117 -2.98 10.98 0.43
C SER A 117 -3.18 9.47 0.51
N LEU A 118 -3.23 8.78 -0.62
CA LEU A 118 -3.29 7.32 -0.65
C LEU A 118 -2.05 6.71 0.01
N ARG A 119 -0.86 7.18 -0.35
CA ARG A 119 0.38 6.69 0.25
C ARG A 119 0.38 6.89 1.77
N ALA A 120 -0.02 8.08 2.23
CA ALA A 120 -0.13 8.36 3.66
C ALA A 120 -1.13 7.43 4.35
N ALA A 121 -2.28 7.17 3.73
CA ALA A 121 -3.29 6.26 4.28
C ALA A 121 -2.78 4.81 4.36
N LEU A 122 -2.12 4.33 3.32
CA LEU A 122 -1.67 2.93 3.25
C LEU A 122 -0.41 2.67 4.05
N LEU A 123 0.55 3.59 4.03
CA LEU A 123 1.87 3.40 4.63
C LEU A 123 2.12 4.28 5.86
N GLY A 124 1.26 5.24 6.12
CA GLY A 124 1.42 6.17 7.25
C GLY A 124 2.43 7.28 7.01
N ARG A 125 3.09 7.32 5.85
CA ARG A 125 4.15 8.27 5.51
C ARG A 125 4.17 8.54 4.01
N LEU A 126 4.99 9.52 3.58
CA LEU A 126 5.03 9.94 2.18
C LEU A 126 6.12 9.26 1.36
N GLN A 127 7.00 8.48 2.00
CA GLN A 127 8.06 7.73 1.32
C GLN A 127 7.72 6.24 1.31
N GLY A 128 8.17 5.55 0.28
CA GLY A 128 7.94 4.12 0.19
C GLY A 128 8.10 3.58 -1.23
N PRO A 129 7.84 2.29 -1.43
CA PRO A 129 7.93 1.66 -2.75
C PRO A 129 6.84 2.15 -3.70
N ASP A 130 6.85 1.66 -4.94
CA ASP A 130 5.87 2.05 -5.95
C ASP A 130 4.43 1.97 -5.41
N LEU A 131 3.69 3.08 -5.56
CA LEU A 131 2.39 3.22 -4.92
C LEU A 131 1.34 2.26 -5.47
N LEU A 132 1.24 2.12 -6.79
CA LEU A 132 0.20 1.27 -7.37
C LEU A 132 0.44 -0.21 -7.06
N THR A 133 1.69 -0.66 -7.10
CA THR A 133 2.03 -2.03 -6.73
C THR A 133 1.80 -2.26 -5.23
N THR A 134 2.16 -1.28 -4.40
CA THR A 134 1.87 -1.32 -2.96
C THR A 134 0.37 -1.49 -2.71
N TRP A 135 -0.44 -0.64 -3.32
CA TRP A 135 -1.90 -0.72 -3.20
C TRP A 135 -2.44 -2.04 -3.70
N SER A 136 -1.95 -2.52 -4.85
CA SER A 136 -2.34 -3.82 -5.42
C SER A 136 -2.11 -4.97 -4.44
N LEU A 137 -0.92 -5.05 -3.84
CA LEU A 137 -0.60 -6.10 -2.88
C LEU A 137 -1.48 -6.03 -1.63
N LEU A 138 -1.74 -4.83 -1.12
CA LEU A 138 -2.63 -4.65 0.02
C LEU A 138 -4.08 -5.00 -0.33
N ALA A 139 -4.56 -4.58 -1.50
CA ALA A 139 -5.92 -4.86 -1.96
C ALA A 139 -6.19 -6.35 -2.11
N LYS A 140 -5.19 -7.12 -2.55
CA LYS A 140 -5.30 -8.58 -2.69
C LYS A 140 -5.60 -9.27 -1.36
N ASN A 141 -5.22 -8.66 -0.24
CA ASN A 141 -5.48 -9.17 1.11
C ASN A 141 -6.59 -8.39 1.82
N SER A 142 -7.29 -7.51 1.10
CA SER A 142 -8.33 -6.64 1.66
C SER A 142 -7.82 -5.72 2.79
N ASP A 143 -6.54 -5.36 2.75
CA ASP A 143 -5.92 -4.49 3.76
C ASP A 143 -5.98 -3.01 3.40
N ASP A 144 -6.36 -2.67 2.18
CA ASP A 144 -6.41 -1.28 1.74
C ASP A 144 -7.61 -0.51 2.34
N LEU A 145 -8.81 -1.07 2.24
CA LEU A 145 -10.03 -0.37 2.65
C LEU A 145 -10.02 0.01 4.15
N PRO A 146 -9.67 -0.89 5.09
CA PRO A 146 -9.59 -0.50 6.51
C PRO A 146 -8.60 0.64 6.76
N ARG A 147 -7.46 0.66 6.04
CA ARG A 147 -6.47 1.73 6.19
C ARG A 147 -6.98 3.07 5.68
N LEU A 148 -7.77 3.04 4.59
CA LEU A 148 -8.43 4.25 4.10
C LEU A 148 -9.49 4.74 5.09
N GLN A 149 -10.29 3.83 5.60
CA GLN A 149 -11.38 4.17 6.53
C GLN A 149 -10.87 4.81 7.83
N ARG A 150 -9.72 4.36 8.36
CA ARG A 150 -9.14 4.96 9.56
C ARG A 150 -8.82 6.46 9.40
N CYS A 151 -8.58 6.89 8.17
CA CYS A 151 -8.24 8.29 7.90
C CYS A 151 -9.42 9.24 8.05
N LEU A 152 -10.65 8.72 8.07
CA LEU A 152 -11.87 9.51 8.21
C LEU A 152 -12.42 9.55 9.63
N SER A 153 -11.81 8.81 10.52
CA SER A 153 -12.23 8.73 11.93
C SER A 153 -11.71 9.89 12.74
#